data_f1bd2196dc9999714de6024e2f0ecbd8
#
_entry.id   f1bd2196dc9999714de6024e2f0ecbd8
#
_cell.length_a   1.000
_cell.length_b   1.000
_cell.length_c   1.000
_cell.angle_alpha   90.00
_cell.angle_beta   90.00
_cell.angle_gamma   90.00
#
_symmetry.space_group_name_H-M   'P 1'
#
loop_
_entity.id
_entity.type
_entity.pdbx_description
1 polymer ?
#
loop_
_entity_poly.entity_id
_entity_poly.type
_entity_poly.pdbx_seq_one_letter_code
_entity_poly.pdbx_strand_id
1 'polypeptide(L)'
;MGPPNSRFLWTDIIGDTIWQWTPGVGKQVLIHPSSHANGMTFDRDGRLVVAGWSARTIWRVEKDGSLVTIASRYQGKKFNSPNDIVVRSDGSVYWTDSAGGLVIPGMVGEDLQRQLDIQAVFRLTPQGEVKLTVEDTVYPNGLCFSPDESILYVNDTRLGLIRAFDVNADGSVCNGRVLHTLTGTEAGVADGMKCDQEGNVYCTGPGGIHVMDANGALIGRLRIPGHATNLAWGDDDWRSLYVTTYHFVFRTRTKIPGVPVW
;
A
#
# COMPACT_ATOMS: atom_id res chain seq x y z
N MET A 1 9.72 3.65 25.63
CA MET A 1 9.49 3.52 24.19
C MET A 1 9.13 4.89 23.70
N GLY A 2 9.81 5.41 22.68
CA GLY A 2 9.44 6.69 22.07
C GLY A 2 8.05 6.62 21.45
N PRO A 3 7.41 7.75 21.13
CA PRO A 3 6.10 7.79 20.48
C PRO A 3 6.13 6.95 19.19
N PRO A 4 5.00 6.33 18.79
CA PRO A 4 4.91 5.46 17.62
C PRO A 4 5.44 6.11 16.33
N ASN A 5 5.47 7.43 16.25
CA ASN A 5 5.93 8.22 15.10
C ASN A 5 7.47 8.40 15.01
N SER A 6 8.25 7.86 15.93
CA SER A 6 9.71 8.01 15.94
C SER A 6 10.46 6.97 15.12
N ARG A 7 9.78 6.08 14.42
CA ARG A 7 10.41 5.04 13.58
C ARG A 7 9.78 4.97 12.20
N PHE A 8 10.61 4.72 11.20
CA PHE A 8 10.19 4.45 9.83
C PHE A 8 10.35 2.96 9.53
N LEU A 9 9.31 2.33 8.97
CA LEU A 9 9.31 0.93 8.58
C LEU A 9 9.28 0.82 7.06
N TRP A 10 9.98 -0.17 6.50
CA TRP A 10 9.87 -0.54 5.09
C TRP A 10 10.10 -2.02 4.89
N THR A 11 9.55 -2.54 3.80
CA THR A 11 9.73 -3.91 3.35
C THR A 11 10.87 -3.99 2.34
N ASP A 12 11.69 -5.01 2.46
CA ASP A 12 12.64 -5.46 1.46
C ASP A 12 12.15 -6.82 0.97
N ILE A 13 11.38 -6.80 -0.12
CA ILE A 13 10.73 -8.01 -0.65
C ILE A 13 11.79 -9.06 -1.02
N ILE A 14 12.84 -8.65 -1.74
CA ILE A 14 13.92 -9.55 -2.19
C ILE A 14 14.71 -10.07 -0.99
N GLY A 15 15.05 -9.19 -0.04
CA GLY A 15 15.77 -9.53 1.18
C GLY A 15 14.89 -10.20 2.24
N ASP A 16 13.62 -10.48 1.95
CA ASP A 16 12.67 -11.15 2.84
C ASP A 16 12.61 -10.55 4.25
N THR A 17 12.69 -9.20 4.34
CA THR A 17 12.89 -8.51 5.61
C THR A 17 12.00 -7.29 5.74
N ILE A 18 11.37 -7.13 6.88
CA ILE A 18 10.83 -5.84 7.31
C ILE A 18 11.89 -5.15 8.15
N TRP A 19 12.27 -3.97 7.72
CA TRP A 19 13.26 -3.12 8.38
C TRP A 19 12.58 -2.01 9.17
N GLN A 20 13.26 -1.54 10.21
CA GLN A 20 12.94 -0.29 10.89
C GLN A 20 14.17 0.62 10.94
N TRP A 21 13.94 1.91 10.88
CA TRP A 21 14.92 2.93 11.17
C TRP A 21 14.39 3.83 12.28
N THR A 22 15.24 4.08 13.28
CA THR A 22 14.94 4.92 14.43
C THR A 22 16.00 6.00 14.56
N PRO A 23 15.65 7.29 14.74
CA PRO A 23 16.62 8.35 14.97
C PRO A 23 17.58 8.00 16.12
N GLY A 24 18.87 8.21 15.90
CA GLY A 24 19.92 7.93 16.90
C GLY A 24 20.30 6.46 17.06
N VAL A 25 19.52 5.53 16.49
CA VAL A 25 19.80 4.07 16.54
C VAL A 25 20.21 3.53 15.16
N GLY A 26 19.55 4.03 14.11
CA GLY A 26 19.78 3.60 12.74
C GLY A 26 18.88 2.44 12.28
N LYS A 27 19.32 1.73 11.26
CA LYS A 27 18.62 0.61 10.61
C LYS A 27 18.74 -0.67 11.44
N GLN A 28 17.60 -1.32 11.68
CA GLN A 28 17.51 -2.61 12.40
C GLN A 28 16.51 -3.53 11.69
N VAL A 29 16.71 -4.85 11.82
CA VAL A 29 15.72 -5.85 11.43
C VAL A 29 14.56 -5.79 12.40
N LEU A 30 13.33 -5.67 11.87
CA LEU A 30 12.11 -5.81 12.66
C LEU A 30 11.58 -7.25 12.58
N ILE A 31 11.45 -7.78 11.35
CA ILE A 31 10.97 -9.16 11.11
C ILE A 31 11.82 -9.78 9.99
N HIS A 32 12.32 -10.99 10.23
CA HIS A 32 13.00 -11.84 9.24
C HIS A 32 12.90 -13.31 9.63
N PRO A 33 12.47 -14.22 8.77
CA PRO A 33 11.89 -13.96 7.43
C PRO A 33 10.50 -13.30 7.53
N SER A 34 10.14 -12.51 6.53
CA SER A 34 8.86 -11.80 6.46
C SER A 34 7.86 -12.47 5.51
N SER A 35 8.25 -13.57 4.88
CA SER A 35 7.56 -14.21 3.76
C SER A 35 7.39 -13.25 2.57
N HIS A 36 8.46 -12.51 2.27
CA HIS A 36 8.50 -11.49 1.22
C HIS A 36 7.34 -10.49 1.34
N ALA A 37 7.13 -9.95 2.54
CA ALA A 37 6.10 -8.97 2.81
C ALA A 37 6.21 -7.77 1.86
N ASN A 38 5.07 -7.24 1.42
CA ASN A 38 5.02 -6.07 0.54
C ASN A 38 4.41 -4.87 1.27
N GLY A 39 3.20 -4.43 0.94
CA GLY A 39 2.56 -3.30 1.59
C GLY A 39 2.29 -3.51 3.06
N MET A 40 2.35 -2.44 3.85
CA MET A 40 2.03 -2.48 5.26
C MET A 40 1.48 -1.14 5.75
N THR A 41 0.67 -1.22 6.79
CA THR A 41 0.06 -0.08 7.48
C THR A 41 -0.16 -0.43 8.94
N PHE A 42 -0.67 0.51 9.72
CA PHE A 42 -1.12 0.25 11.08
C PHE A 42 -2.64 0.22 11.17
N ASP A 43 -3.18 -0.60 12.05
CA ASP A 43 -4.58 -0.55 12.43
C ASP A 43 -4.82 0.45 13.57
N ARG A 44 -6.08 0.64 13.95
CA ARG A 44 -6.47 1.62 14.98
C ARG A 44 -5.93 1.33 16.38
N ASP A 45 -5.49 0.09 16.63
CA ASP A 45 -4.85 -0.30 17.89
C ASP A 45 -3.32 -0.15 17.83
N GLY A 46 -2.79 0.40 16.74
CA GLY A 46 -1.36 0.59 16.48
C GLY A 46 -0.64 -0.71 16.16
N ARG A 47 -1.37 -1.75 15.70
CA ARG A 47 -0.77 -3.03 15.31
C ARG A 47 -0.40 -2.98 13.83
N LEU A 48 0.77 -3.51 13.48
CA LEU A 48 1.23 -3.58 12.10
C LEU A 48 0.42 -4.63 11.33
N VAL A 49 -0.20 -4.21 10.22
CA VAL A 49 -0.95 -5.05 9.28
C VAL A 49 -0.20 -5.11 7.97
N VAL A 50 -0.02 -6.31 7.43
CA VAL A 50 0.91 -6.57 6.32
C VAL A 50 0.25 -7.37 5.22
N ALA A 51 0.47 -6.94 3.98
CA ALA A 51 0.19 -7.70 2.78
C ALA A 51 1.33 -8.71 2.56
N GLY A 52 1.08 -9.97 2.90
CA GLY A 52 2.04 -11.06 2.80
C GLY A 52 2.09 -11.60 1.38
N TRP A 53 2.93 -11.01 0.56
CA TRP A 53 3.01 -11.26 -0.87
C TRP A 53 3.27 -12.72 -1.22
N SER A 54 4.34 -13.31 -0.70
CA SER A 54 4.65 -14.73 -0.87
C SER A 54 3.78 -15.64 0.00
N ALA A 55 3.44 -15.21 1.22
CA ALA A 55 2.54 -15.94 2.08
C ALA A 55 1.12 -16.04 1.51
N ARG A 56 0.76 -15.15 0.57
CA ARG A 56 -0.59 -15.06 -0.04
C ARG A 56 -1.68 -14.85 1.01
N THR A 57 -1.37 -14.04 2.03
CA THR A 57 -2.22 -13.77 3.18
C THR A 57 -2.15 -12.31 3.58
N ILE A 58 -3.13 -11.86 4.33
CA ILE A 58 -3.02 -10.66 5.15
C ILE A 58 -2.75 -11.12 6.58
N TRP A 59 -1.71 -10.58 7.19
CA TRP A 59 -1.35 -10.92 8.55
C TRP A 59 -1.07 -9.67 9.40
N ARG A 60 -1.07 -9.84 10.70
CA ARG A 60 -0.95 -8.75 11.65
C ARG A 60 0.00 -9.13 12.79
N VAL A 61 0.76 -8.16 13.25
CA VAL A 61 1.60 -8.29 14.45
C VAL A 61 0.79 -7.88 15.66
N GLU A 62 0.54 -8.79 16.56
CA GLU A 62 -0.17 -8.53 17.81
C GLU A 62 0.71 -7.80 18.83
N LYS A 63 0.12 -7.27 19.90
CA LYS A 63 0.85 -6.51 20.94
C LYS A 63 1.91 -7.34 21.69
N ASP A 64 1.74 -8.66 21.72
CA ASP A 64 2.72 -9.61 22.28
C ASP A 64 3.82 -10.01 21.29
N GLY A 65 3.78 -9.49 20.07
CA GLY A 65 4.72 -9.78 18.98
C GLY A 65 4.36 -11.01 18.16
N SER A 66 3.28 -11.72 18.47
CA SER A 66 2.83 -12.87 17.68
C SER A 66 2.29 -12.42 16.30
N LEU A 67 2.48 -13.29 15.29
CA LEU A 67 2.00 -13.06 13.93
C LEU A 67 0.70 -13.84 13.72
N VAL A 68 -0.37 -13.13 13.37
CA VAL A 68 -1.69 -13.71 13.16
C VAL A 68 -2.16 -13.48 11.74
N THR A 69 -2.49 -14.54 11.02
CA THR A 69 -3.16 -14.44 9.71
C THR A 69 -4.61 -14.01 9.93
N ILE A 70 -5.00 -12.85 9.35
CA ILE A 70 -6.35 -12.31 9.45
C ILE A 70 -7.19 -12.55 8.20
N ALA A 71 -6.56 -12.80 7.03
CA ALA A 71 -7.24 -13.23 5.82
C ALA A 71 -6.29 -14.05 4.94
N SER A 72 -6.79 -15.13 4.30
CA SER A 72 -5.97 -16.00 3.44
C SER A 72 -6.70 -16.51 2.21
N ARG A 73 -8.03 -16.36 2.15
CA ARG A 73 -8.86 -16.93 1.09
C ARG A 73 -10.07 -16.06 0.78
N TYR A 74 -10.48 -16.11 -0.49
CA TYR A 74 -11.77 -15.63 -0.94
C TYR A 74 -12.51 -16.79 -1.62
N GLN A 75 -13.73 -17.09 -1.16
CA GLN A 75 -14.54 -18.23 -1.66
C GLN A 75 -13.76 -19.56 -1.72
N GLY A 76 -12.97 -19.84 -0.68
CA GLY A 76 -12.14 -21.06 -0.58
C GLY A 76 -10.84 -21.06 -1.37
N LYS A 77 -10.62 -20.09 -2.29
CA LYS A 77 -9.42 -19.96 -3.12
C LYS A 77 -8.40 -19.04 -2.44
N LYS A 78 -7.11 -19.39 -2.52
CA LYS A 78 -6.01 -18.51 -2.04
C LYS A 78 -5.95 -17.22 -2.83
N PHE A 79 -5.57 -16.12 -2.18
CA PHE A 79 -5.21 -14.87 -2.86
C PHE A 79 -4.07 -15.09 -3.86
N ASN A 80 -3.89 -14.17 -4.79
CA ASN A 80 -2.75 -14.20 -5.71
C ASN A 80 -1.47 -13.82 -4.95
N SER A 81 -1.18 -12.55 -4.83
CA SER A 81 -0.08 -12.02 -4.05
C SER A 81 -0.46 -10.62 -3.55
N PRO A 82 -1.03 -10.51 -2.33
CA PRO A 82 -1.43 -9.23 -1.75
C PRO A 82 -0.31 -8.20 -1.84
N ASN A 83 -0.61 -7.02 -2.39
CA ASN A 83 0.42 -6.04 -2.76
C ASN A 83 0.44 -4.86 -1.80
N ASP A 84 -0.50 -3.91 -1.89
CA ASP A 84 -0.58 -2.76 -0.96
C ASP A 84 -1.84 -2.86 -0.09
N ILE A 85 -1.86 -2.12 1.02
CA ILE A 85 -2.86 -2.31 2.08
C ILE A 85 -3.15 -1.01 2.82
N VAL A 86 -4.42 -0.79 3.14
CA VAL A 86 -4.88 0.32 3.98
C VAL A 86 -5.94 -0.14 4.97
N VAL A 87 -6.03 0.54 6.09
CA VAL A 87 -7.07 0.31 7.13
C VAL A 87 -7.96 1.53 7.19
N ARG A 88 -9.27 1.32 7.12
CA ARG A 88 -10.30 2.35 7.26
C ARG A 88 -10.61 2.59 8.74
N SER A 89 -11.17 3.76 9.07
CA SER A 89 -11.55 4.16 10.42
C SER A 89 -12.55 3.23 11.13
N ASP A 90 -13.36 2.48 10.37
CA ASP A 90 -14.28 1.46 10.89
C ASP A 90 -13.59 0.13 11.25
N GLY A 91 -12.27 0.00 10.98
CA GLY A 91 -11.49 -1.20 11.19
C GLY A 91 -11.46 -2.16 10.00
N SER A 92 -12.14 -1.85 8.90
CA SER A 92 -12.03 -2.62 7.66
C SER A 92 -10.62 -2.52 7.08
N VAL A 93 -10.09 -3.62 6.56
CA VAL A 93 -8.77 -3.70 5.91
C VAL A 93 -8.98 -3.91 4.42
N TYR A 94 -8.41 -3.03 3.58
CA TYR A 94 -8.48 -3.15 2.12
C TYR A 94 -7.10 -3.43 1.57
N TRP A 95 -7.00 -4.31 0.59
CA TRP A 95 -5.74 -4.61 -0.10
C TRP A 95 -5.94 -4.87 -1.58
N THR A 96 -4.90 -4.60 -2.33
CA THR A 96 -4.80 -4.99 -3.73
C THR A 96 -4.19 -6.39 -3.83
N ASP A 97 -4.74 -7.22 -4.71
CA ASP A 97 -4.28 -8.60 -4.92
C ASP A 97 -3.92 -8.80 -6.40
N SER A 98 -2.65 -8.60 -6.70
CA SER A 98 -2.10 -8.78 -8.05
C SER A 98 -1.39 -10.12 -8.18
N ALA A 99 -1.22 -10.62 -9.40
CA ALA A 99 -0.51 -11.87 -9.65
C ALA A 99 1.03 -11.70 -9.79
N GLY A 100 1.57 -10.51 -9.47
CA GLY A 100 3.00 -10.21 -9.64
C GLY A 100 3.90 -11.17 -8.88
N GLY A 101 3.55 -11.49 -7.66
CA GLY A 101 4.28 -12.43 -6.85
C GLY A 101 4.31 -13.85 -7.40
N LEU A 102 3.34 -14.26 -8.19
CA LEU A 102 3.24 -15.62 -8.73
C LEU A 102 4.05 -15.81 -10.03
N VAL A 103 4.54 -14.74 -10.65
CA VAL A 103 5.22 -14.81 -11.95
C VAL A 103 6.73 -14.51 -11.89
N ILE A 104 7.27 -14.23 -10.70
CA ILE A 104 8.69 -13.96 -10.51
C ILE A 104 9.35 -15.21 -9.89
N PRO A 105 10.08 -16.02 -10.69
CA PRO A 105 10.74 -17.23 -10.19
C PRO A 105 11.71 -16.91 -9.04
N GLY A 106 11.67 -17.73 -7.99
CA GLY A 106 12.59 -17.64 -6.85
C GLY A 106 12.27 -16.54 -5.82
N MET A 107 11.28 -15.68 -6.09
CA MET A 107 10.86 -14.64 -5.13
C MET A 107 9.61 -15.02 -4.36
N VAL A 108 8.81 -15.89 -4.87
CA VAL A 108 7.59 -16.40 -4.24
C VAL A 108 7.85 -17.85 -3.92
N GLY A 109 7.40 -18.30 -2.75
CA GLY A 109 7.56 -19.68 -2.34
C GLY A 109 7.08 -20.68 -3.39
N GLU A 110 7.14 -21.95 -3.10
CA GLU A 110 6.87 -23.04 -4.09
C GLU A 110 5.43 -23.10 -4.62
N ASP A 111 4.48 -22.41 -3.96
CA ASP A 111 3.05 -22.42 -4.34
C ASP A 111 2.73 -21.31 -5.36
N LEU A 112 3.17 -21.50 -6.60
CA LEU A 112 2.92 -20.57 -7.70
C LEU A 112 1.55 -20.74 -8.37
N GLN A 113 0.72 -21.66 -7.90
CA GLN A 113 -0.56 -21.97 -8.53
C GLN A 113 -1.56 -20.84 -8.33
N ARG A 114 -1.92 -20.15 -9.40
CA ARG A 114 -2.98 -19.16 -9.41
C ARG A 114 -4.33 -19.84 -9.21
N GLN A 115 -5.06 -19.48 -8.14
CA GLN A 115 -6.38 -20.03 -7.83
C GLN A 115 -7.51 -19.04 -8.13
N LEU A 116 -7.24 -17.73 -8.02
CA LEU A 116 -8.16 -16.66 -8.41
C LEU A 116 -7.88 -16.21 -9.84
N ASP A 117 -8.88 -16.23 -10.70
CA ASP A 117 -8.77 -15.80 -12.09
C ASP A 117 -8.80 -14.27 -12.25
N ILE A 118 -9.19 -13.56 -11.18
CA ILE A 118 -9.24 -12.10 -11.10
C ILE A 118 -8.01 -11.56 -10.36
N GLN A 119 -7.62 -10.34 -10.70
CA GLN A 119 -6.77 -9.48 -9.91
C GLN A 119 -7.65 -8.34 -9.43
N ALA A 120 -7.68 -8.06 -8.13
CA ALA A 120 -8.79 -7.31 -7.55
C ALA A 120 -8.38 -6.51 -6.31
N VAL A 121 -9.28 -5.67 -5.84
CA VAL A 121 -9.22 -5.14 -4.48
C VAL A 121 -10.18 -5.94 -3.62
N PHE A 122 -9.69 -6.43 -2.50
CA PHE A 122 -10.49 -7.11 -1.48
C PHE A 122 -10.58 -6.27 -0.22
N ARG A 123 -11.57 -6.59 0.60
CA ARG A 123 -11.78 -5.99 1.91
C ARG A 123 -12.08 -7.07 2.94
N LEU A 124 -11.42 -7.01 4.09
CA LEU A 124 -11.83 -7.72 5.31
C LEU A 124 -12.71 -6.77 6.11
N THR A 125 -13.94 -7.17 6.36
CA THR A 125 -14.88 -6.37 7.18
C THR A 125 -14.51 -6.47 8.66
N PRO A 126 -15.00 -5.55 9.52
CA PRO A 126 -14.82 -5.66 10.98
C PRO A 126 -15.38 -6.95 11.58
N GLN A 127 -16.31 -7.60 10.88
CA GLN A 127 -16.91 -8.89 11.28
C GLN A 127 -16.07 -10.11 10.82
N GLY A 128 -14.94 -9.88 10.13
CA GLY A 128 -14.05 -10.95 9.65
C GLY A 128 -14.44 -11.57 8.30
N GLU A 129 -15.35 -10.94 7.54
CA GLU A 129 -15.72 -11.41 6.20
C GLU A 129 -14.83 -10.81 5.11
N VAL A 130 -14.32 -11.64 4.19
CA VAL A 130 -13.61 -11.16 3.01
C VAL A 130 -14.62 -10.88 1.89
N LYS A 131 -14.63 -9.65 1.41
CA LYS A 131 -15.48 -9.18 0.31
C LYS A 131 -14.63 -8.78 -0.88
N LEU A 132 -15.10 -9.07 -2.09
CA LEU A 132 -14.59 -8.49 -3.33
C LEU A 132 -15.09 -7.03 -3.41
N THR A 133 -14.17 -6.12 -3.68
CA THR A 133 -14.46 -4.68 -3.65
C THR A 133 -14.35 -4.04 -5.02
N VAL A 134 -13.26 -4.30 -5.76
CA VAL A 134 -13.07 -3.87 -7.15
C VAL A 134 -12.54 -5.06 -7.95
N GLU A 135 -13.21 -5.46 -9.03
CA GLU A 135 -12.85 -6.65 -9.81
C GLU A 135 -12.34 -6.34 -11.23
N ASP A 136 -12.58 -5.14 -11.74
CA ASP A 136 -12.26 -4.73 -13.10
C ASP A 136 -10.86 -4.08 -13.19
N THR A 137 -9.85 -4.75 -12.64
CA THR A 137 -8.45 -4.33 -12.64
C THR A 137 -7.57 -5.31 -13.40
N VAL A 138 -6.47 -4.80 -13.97
CA VAL A 138 -5.49 -5.62 -14.72
C VAL A 138 -4.28 -5.95 -13.85
N TYR A 139 -3.79 -4.96 -13.10
CA TYR A 139 -2.69 -5.12 -12.15
C TYR A 139 -2.85 -4.06 -11.05
N PRO A 140 -3.80 -4.27 -10.11
CA PRO A 140 -4.00 -3.32 -9.02
C PRO A 140 -2.77 -3.33 -8.11
N ASN A 141 -2.33 -2.12 -7.72
CA ASN A 141 -1.12 -1.93 -6.92
C ASN A 141 -1.42 -0.97 -5.76
N GLY A 142 -0.94 0.27 -5.77
CA GLY A 142 -1.17 1.20 -4.69
C GLY A 142 -2.64 1.56 -4.48
N LEU A 143 -3.02 1.74 -3.21
CA LEU A 143 -4.34 2.23 -2.83
C LEU A 143 -4.26 3.17 -1.62
N CYS A 144 -5.19 4.12 -1.54
CA CYS A 144 -5.37 4.99 -0.37
C CYS A 144 -6.80 5.55 -0.33
N PHE A 145 -7.23 5.98 0.85
CA PHE A 145 -8.46 6.75 1.00
C PHE A 145 -8.21 8.26 0.89
N SER A 146 -9.25 9.01 0.52
CA SER A 146 -9.32 10.45 0.79
C SER A 146 -9.29 10.71 2.30
N PRO A 147 -8.95 11.94 2.77
CA PRO A 147 -8.85 12.24 4.20
C PRO A 147 -10.14 11.97 4.99
N ASP A 148 -11.30 12.12 4.36
CA ASP A 148 -12.63 11.86 4.91
C ASP A 148 -13.12 10.42 4.67
N GLU A 149 -12.30 9.59 4.04
CA GLU A 149 -12.60 8.21 3.65
C GLU A 149 -13.83 8.03 2.74
N SER A 150 -14.30 9.09 2.10
CA SER A 150 -15.43 9.04 1.17
C SER A 150 -15.06 8.51 -0.21
N ILE A 151 -13.75 8.53 -0.56
CA ILE A 151 -13.21 8.06 -1.83
C ILE A 151 -12.09 7.03 -1.56
N LEU A 152 -12.16 5.90 -2.25
CA LEU A 152 -11.05 4.96 -2.38
C LEU A 152 -10.35 5.19 -3.72
N TYR A 153 -9.07 5.50 -3.68
CA TYR A 153 -8.20 5.57 -4.85
C TYR A 153 -7.46 4.25 -5.02
N VAL A 154 -7.39 3.76 -6.26
CA VAL A 154 -6.66 2.54 -6.63
C VAL A 154 -5.93 2.82 -7.93
N ASN A 155 -4.64 2.52 -8.00
CA ASN A 155 -3.93 2.56 -9.26
C ASN A 155 -3.81 1.18 -9.92
N ASP A 156 -3.56 1.19 -11.21
CA ASP A 156 -3.29 0.01 -12.01
C ASP A 156 -1.95 0.20 -12.73
N THR A 157 -0.98 -0.64 -12.38
CA THR A 157 0.38 -0.55 -12.93
C THR A 157 0.41 -0.76 -14.44
N ARG A 158 -0.38 -1.70 -14.96
CA ARG A 158 -0.36 -2.04 -16.39
C ARG A 158 -1.11 -1.06 -17.25
N LEU A 159 -2.17 -0.48 -16.71
CA LEU A 159 -2.96 0.55 -17.40
C LEU A 159 -2.35 1.94 -17.23
N GLY A 160 -1.44 2.13 -16.27
CA GLY A 160 -0.80 3.42 -15.99
C GLY A 160 -1.79 4.48 -15.53
N LEU A 161 -2.83 4.11 -14.79
CA LEU A 161 -3.89 5.02 -14.37
C LEU A 161 -4.26 4.88 -12.89
N ILE A 162 -4.90 5.92 -12.40
CA ILE A 162 -5.50 5.98 -11.07
C ILE A 162 -7.01 6.06 -11.25
N ARG A 163 -7.74 5.23 -10.51
CA ARG A 163 -9.20 5.25 -10.42
C ARG A 163 -9.65 5.74 -9.06
N ALA A 164 -10.79 6.41 -9.03
CA ALA A 164 -11.48 6.84 -7.82
C ALA A 164 -12.82 6.12 -7.74
N PHE A 165 -13.19 5.68 -6.55
CA PHE A 165 -14.44 4.99 -6.23
C PHE A 165 -15.09 5.67 -5.04
N ASP A 166 -16.38 5.95 -5.11
CA ASP A 166 -17.13 6.44 -3.96
C ASP A 166 -17.33 5.32 -2.95
N VAL A 167 -17.14 5.61 -1.68
CA VAL A 167 -17.21 4.63 -0.58
C VAL A 167 -18.56 4.76 0.13
N ASN A 168 -19.33 3.68 0.12
CA ASN A 168 -20.60 3.59 0.81
C ASN A 168 -20.41 3.46 2.34
N ALA A 169 -21.49 3.72 3.09
CA ALA A 169 -21.47 3.60 4.55
C ALA A 169 -21.10 2.19 5.04
N ASP A 170 -21.47 1.15 4.29
CA ASP A 170 -21.12 -0.24 4.59
C ASP A 170 -19.69 -0.61 4.17
N GLY A 171 -18.94 0.33 3.58
CA GLY A 171 -17.57 0.15 3.07
C GLY A 171 -17.47 -0.53 1.70
N SER A 172 -18.59 -0.85 1.04
CA SER A 172 -18.57 -1.19 -0.39
C SER A 172 -18.24 0.05 -1.21
N VAL A 173 -17.86 -0.14 -2.49
CA VAL A 173 -17.53 0.98 -3.38
C VAL A 173 -18.41 0.99 -4.62
N CYS A 174 -18.61 2.17 -5.20
CA CYS A 174 -19.39 2.37 -6.42
C CYS A 174 -18.80 3.51 -7.25
N ASN A 175 -19.44 3.82 -8.40
CA ASN A 175 -19.12 4.97 -9.25
C ASN A 175 -17.62 5.04 -9.65
N GLY A 176 -17.03 3.90 -10.01
CA GLY A 176 -15.64 3.81 -10.44
C GLY A 176 -15.38 4.69 -11.67
N ARG A 177 -14.38 5.57 -11.58
CA ARG A 177 -14.01 6.51 -12.64
C ARG A 177 -12.48 6.67 -12.71
N VAL A 178 -11.96 6.97 -13.89
CA VAL A 178 -10.56 7.34 -14.04
C VAL A 178 -10.37 8.73 -13.43
N LEU A 179 -9.46 8.82 -12.46
CA LEU A 179 -9.05 10.10 -11.87
C LEU A 179 -7.94 10.73 -12.69
N HIS A 180 -6.89 9.97 -13.00
CA HIS A 180 -5.71 10.47 -13.71
C HIS A 180 -5.03 9.34 -14.49
N THR A 181 -4.41 9.69 -15.62
CA THR A 181 -3.53 8.80 -16.37
C THR A 181 -2.09 9.28 -16.21
N LEU A 182 -1.24 8.43 -15.68
CA LEU A 182 0.18 8.74 -15.49
C LEU A 182 0.91 8.70 -16.84
N THR A 183 1.59 9.77 -17.16
CA THR A 183 2.31 9.92 -18.43
C THR A 183 3.78 10.23 -18.19
N GLY A 184 4.66 9.77 -19.08
CA GLY A 184 6.09 10.02 -19.04
C GLY A 184 6.85 8.91 -19.75
N THR A 185 8.10 9.19 -20.12
CA THR A 185 9.02 8.24 -20.77
C THR A 185 10.14 7.80 -19.85
N GLU A 186 10.23 8.43 -18.68
CA GLU A 186 11.24 8.11 -17.67
C GLU A 186 10.90 6.79 -16.95
N ALA A 187 11.86 6.20 -16.28
CA ALA A 187 11.66 5.02 -15.46
C ALA A 187 10.66 5.30 -14.32
N GLY A 188 9.84 4.33 -14.01
CA GLY A 188 8.81 4.39 -12.97
C GLY A 188 7.45 3.92 -13.48
N VAL A 189 6.63 3.42 -12.58
CA VAL A 189 5.28 2.92 -12.86
C VAL A 189 4.31 3.35 -11.75
N ALA A 190 3.02 3.24 -12.01
CA ALA A 190 2.03 3.29 -10.95
C ALA A 190 2.29 2.16 -9.95
N ASP A 191 2.70 2.50 -8.73
CA ASP A 191 3.04 1.57 -7.65
C ASP A 191 2.44 2.12 -6.34
N GLY A 192 3.19 2.49 -5.34
CA GLY A 192 2.66 3.03 -4.10
C GLY A 192 1.91 4.37 -4.27
N MET A 193 0.91 4.59 -3.44
CA MET A 193 0.06 5.78 -3.48
C MET A 193 -0.44 6.17 -2.09
N LYS A 194 -0.49 7.47 -1.80
CA LYS A 194 -1.01 8.02 -0.53
C LYS A 194 -1.70 9.36 -0.78
N CYS A 195 -2.50 9.83 0.19
CA CYS A 195 -3.15 11.14 0.20
C CYS A 195 -2.54 12.07 1.26
N ASP A 196 -2.50 13.37 0.99
CA ASP A 196 -2.25 14.40 2.01
C ASP A 196 -3.56 14.88 2.65
N GLN A 197 -3.47 15.70 3.69
CA GLN A 197 -4.64 16.19 4.44
C GLN A 197 -5.54 17.15 3.66
N GLU A 198 -5.07 17.72 2.55
CA GLU A 198 -5.87 18.54 1.63
C GLU A 198 -6.53 17.71 0.53
N GLY A 199 -6.32 16.38 0.52
CA GLY A 199 -6.90 15.47 -0.45
C GLY A 199 -6.11 15.35 -1.76
N ASN A 200 -4.88 15.89 -1.82
CA ASN A 200 -4.04 15.67 -2.99
C ASN A 200 -3.52 14.22 -2.99
N VAL A 201 -3.56 13.60 -4.15
CA VAL A 201 -3.14 12.21 -4.37
C VAL A 201 -1.70 12.18 -4.86
N TYR A 202 -0.83 11.48 -4.13
CA TYR A 202 0.56 11.24 -4.47
C TYR A 202 0.70 9.80 -4.94
N CYS A 203 1.11 9.60 -6.19
CA CYS A 203 1.30 8.28 -6.77
C CYS A 203 2.67 8.19 -7.44
N THR A 204 3.39 7.10 -7.20
CA THR A 204 4.61 6.84 -7.97
C THR A 204 4.26 6.68 -9.45
N GLY A 205 5.18 7.05 -10.32
CA GLY A 205 4.97 7.02 -11.76
C GLY A 205 6.25 7.31 -12.52
N PRO A 206 6.18 7.49 -13.83
CA PRO A 206 7.34 7.86 -14.62
C PRO A 206 8.04 9.11 -14.09
N GLY A 207 9.33 9.00 -13.76
CA GLY A 207 10.18 10.10 -13.29
C GLY A 207 10.01 10.50 -11.83
N GLY A 208 9.27 9.72 -11.00
CA GLY A 208 9.14 9.97 -9.57
C GLY A 208 7.70 9.90 -9.05
N ILE A 209 7.26 10.89 -8.27
CA ILE A 209 5.91 10.93 -7.70
C ILE A 209 5.10 12.01 -8.40
N HIS A 210 3.98 11.62 -8.98
CA HIS A 210 2.98 12.53 -9.52
C HIS A 210 2.06 12.98 -8.38
N VAL A 211 1.77 14.27 -8.33
CA VAL A 211 0.88 14.87 -7.34
C VAL A 211 -0.32 15.46 -8.09
N MET A 212 -1.51 14.98 -7.78
CA MET A 212 -2.77 15.41 -8.37
C MET A 212 -3.68 16.00 -7.30
N ASP A 213 -4.52 16.95 -7.68
CA ASP A 213 -5.61 17.37 -6.80
C ASP A 213 -6.72 16.31 -6.73
N ALA A 214 -7.72 16.53 -5.87
CA ALA A 214 -8.86 15.62 -5.71
C ALA A 214 -9.71 15.43 -6.98
N ASN A 215 -9.57 16.31 -7.98
CA ASN A 215 -10.24 16.22 -9.28
C ASN A 215 -9.37 15.53 -10.35
N GLY A 216 -8.14 15.14 -10.00
CA GLY A 216 -7.21 14.49 -10.89
C GLY A 216 -6.36 15.44 -11.75
N ALA A 217 -6.42 16.75 -11.52
CA ALA A 217 -5.54 17.68 -12.21
C ALA A 217 -4.11 17.58 -11.66
N LEU A 218 -3.13 17.41 -12.55
CA LEU A 218 -1.73 17.31 -12.16
C LEU A 218 -1.22 18.63 -11.59
N ILE A 219 -0.86 18.64 -10.31
CA ILE A 219 -0.22 19.78 -9.63
C ILE A 219 1.26 19.83 -9.99
N GLY A 220 1.93 18.67 -10.04
CA GLY A 220 3.35 18.59 -10.35
C GLY A 220 3.94 17.19 -10.11
N ARG A 221 5.28 17.12 -10.19
CA ARG A 221 6.04 15.89 -9.92
C ARG A 221 7.17 16.14 -8.94
N LEU A 222 7.31 15.25 -7.97
CA LEU A 222 8.51 15.17 -7.15
C LEU A 222 9.49 14.23 -7.87
N ARG A 223 10.57 14.76 -8.39
CA ARG A 223 11.61 13.96 -9.05
C ARG A 223 12.36 13.16 -8.00
N ILE A 224 12.37 11.85 -8.15
CA ILE A 224 13.07 10.92 -7.28
C ILE A 224 14.16 10.22 -8.11
N PRO A 225 15.41 10.21 -7.65
CA PRO A 225 16.46 9.45 -8.32
C PRO A 225 16.15 7.95 -8.28
N GLY A 226 16.01 7.34 -9.46
CA GLY A 226 15.68 5.92 -9.62
C GLY A 226 14.18 5.64 -9.66
N HIS A 227 13.83 4.37 -9.56
CA HIS A 227 12.46 3.87 -9.62
C HIS A 227 11.81 3.96 -8.21
N ALA A 228 10.91 4.94 -8.02
CA ALA A 228 10.14 5.04 -6.80
C ALA A 228 9.11 3.90 -6.73
N THR A 229 9.03 3.23 -5.57
CA THR A 229 8.15 2.07 -5.37
C THR A 229 6.98 2.37 -4.43
N ASN A 230 7.23 3.03 -3.30
CA ASN A 230 6.15 3.41 -2.39
C ASN A 230 6.53 4.69 -1.63
N LEU A 231 5.59 5.24 -0.88
CA LEU A 231 5.76 6.44 -0.09
C LEU A 231 4.92 6.39 1.18
N ALA A 232 5.37 7.10 2.20
CA ALA A 232 4.60 7.29 3.43
C ALA A 232 5.02 8.58 4.11
N TRP A 233 4.07 9.26 4.76
CA TRP A 233 4.42 10.35 5.66
C TRP A 233 4.75 9.83 7.05
N GLY A 234 5.54 10.62 7.76
CA GLY A 234 5.93 10.35 9.14
C GLY A 234 6.44 11.58 9.86
N ASP A 235 7.16 11.35 10.95
CA ASP A 235 7.52 12.28 12.00
C ASP A 235 6.29 12.85 12.73
N ASP A 236 6.51 13.58 13.82
CA ASP A 236 5.45 14.02 14.72
C ASP A 236 4.45 14.98 14.06
N ASP A 237 4.88 15.69 13.01
CA ASP A 237 4.06 16.67 12.29
C ASP A 237 3.49 16.14 10.95
N TRP A 238 3.74 14.86 10.62
CA TRP A 238 3.31 14.22 9.36
C TRP A 238 3.72 14.99 8.09
N ARG A 239 4.85 15.73 8.15
CA ARG A 239 5.36 16.52 7.01
C ARG A 239 6.61 15.92 6.38
N SER A 240 7.16 14.86 6.92
CA SER A 240 8.26 14.15 6.29
C SER A 240 7.72 13.05 5.39
N LEU A 241 7.90 13.23 4.10
CA LEU A 241 7.59 12.22 3.09
C LEU A 241 8.81 11.33 2.90
N TYR A 242 8.67 10.06 3.23
CA TYR A 242 9.63 9.00 2.96
C TYR A 242 9.24 8.30 1.66
N VAL A 243 10.21 8.05 0.79
CA VAL A 243 10.00 7.41 -0.51
C VAL A 243 10.99 6.26 -0.64
N THR A 244 10.47 5.06 -0.85
CA THR A 244 11.29 3.89 -1.17
C THR A 244 11.54 3.79 -2.67
N THR A 245 12.72 3.31 -3.01
CA THR A 245 13.12 2.94 -4.37
C THR A 245 13.72 1.53 -4.33
N TYR A 246 14.17 1.00 -5.47
CA TYR A 246 14.84 -0.30 -5.50
C TYR A 246 16.06 -0.40 -4.59
N HIS A 247 16.74 0.72 -4.29
CA HIS A 247 18.03 0.72 -3.60
C HIS A 247 18.12 1.67 -2.41
N PHE A 248 17.23 2.66 -2.32
CA PHE A 248 17.34 3.75 -1.37
C PHE A 248 15.98 4.09 -0.75
N VAL A 249 16.05 4.69 0.43
CA VAL A 249 14.95 5.42 1.04
C VAL A 249 15.34 6.91 1.04
N PHE A 250 14.51 7.73 0.42
CA PHE A 250 14.65 9.17 0.42
C PHE A 250 13.69 9.79 1.44
N ARG A 251 14.06 10.93 1.99
CA ARG A 251 13.21 11.76 2.84
C ARG A 251 13.20 13.17 2.33
N THR A 252 12.02 13.76 2.25
CA THR A 252 11.83 15.19 1.94
C THR A 252 10.75 15.78 2.85
N ARG A 253 10.69 17.11 2.92
CA ARG A 253 9.65 17.80 3.69
C ARG A 253 8.57 18.31 2.76
N THR A 254 7.30 18.10 3.12
CA THR A 254 6.15 18.64 2.40
C THR A 254 5.53 19.81 3.15
N LYS A 255 4.90 20.73 2.41
CA LYS A 255 4.17 21.85 3.00
C LYS A 255 2.86 21.40 3.64
N ILE A 256 2.20 20.44 3.01
CA ILE A 256 0.95 19.84 3.47
C ILE A 256 1.31 18.54 4.20
N PRO A 257 0.76 18.29 5.40
CA PRO A 257 0.96 17.01 6.07
C PRO A 257 0.25 15.88 5.34
N GLY A 258 0.80 14.67 5.40
CA GLY A 258 0.09 13.48 4.99
C GLY A 258 -1.06 13.13 5.92
N VAL A 259 -2.00 12.31 5.45
CA VAL A 259 -3.03 11.72 6.32
C VAL A 259 -2.34 10.77 7.31
N PRO A 260 -2.51 10.99 8.63
CA PRO A 260 -1.95 10.10 9.63
C PRO A 260 -2.47 8.67 9.48
N VAL A 261 -1.60 7.69 9.71
CA VAL A 261 -2.00 6.31 9.98
C VAL A 261 -2.13 6.11 11.49
N TRP A 262 -2.88 5.12 11.90
CA TRP A 262 -3.23 4.86 13.31
C TRP A 262 -2.05 4.53 14.23
#